data_853030d574a33fc8bed715075727a34c
#
_entry.id   853030d574a33fc8bed715075727a34c
#
_cell.length_a   1.000
_cell.length_b   1.000
_cell.length_c   1.000
_cell.angle_alpha   90.00
_cell.angle_beta   90.00
_cell.angle_gamma   90.00
#
_symmetry.space_group_name_H-M   'P 1'
#
loop_
_entity.id
_entity.type
_entity.pdbx_description
1 polymer ?
#
loop_
_entity_poly.entity_id
_entity_poly.type
_entity_poly.pdbx_seq_one_letter_code
_entity_poly.pdbx_strand_id
1 'polypeptide(L)'
;RIVGDTMGKYHPHGDSSIYETLVVLSQDFKKGMALVDGHGNFGSIEGDGAAAMRYTEARLKKFAEEVYLKDLDKTVDFVSNYDETEKEPEVLPVRVPNLLVNGAEGIAVGMSTSIPTHNLGEVIDAVKAYIDNRLLTVEELMQYMPGPDFPTGGIIANKSDLLQIYETGVGKIKLRGKIEVELGRRKADRDKLVITEIPYTMVGAGINKFLMDVADLVETRKLTDVVDISNQSNKEGIRIVLELKKDADVNKIKAILYKKTKLEDTYGVNMLAIDDGRPETMNLKQILNTFLEFQYRNMTKKYNVLLQKEMEKK
;
A
#
# COMPACT_ATOMS: atom_id res chain seq x y z
N ARG A 1 -1.86 23.61 -11.75
CA ARG A 1 -2.12 23.26 -13.17
C ARG A 1 -2.57 21.79 -13.29
N ILE A 2 -1.83 20.80 -12.77
CA ILE A 2 -2.18 19.37 -12.88
C ILE A 2 -3.61 19.12 -12.41
N VAL A 3 -3.97 19.60 -11.22
CA VAL A 3 -5.32 19.44 -10.65
C VAL A 3 -6.37 20.14 -11.54
N GLY A 4 -6.09 21.36 -11.99
CA GLY A 4 -6.99 22.11 -12.85
C GLY A 4 -7.24 21.46 -14.20
N ASP A 5 -6.18 20.97 -14.86
CA ASP A 5 -6.29 20.28 -16.15
C ASP A 5 -7.04 18.94 -15.98
N THR A 6 -6.80 18.20 -14.90
CA THR A 6 -7.51 16.95 -14.60
C THR A 6 -8.99 17.21 -14.35
N MET A 7 -9.31 18.20 -13.53
CA MET A 7 -10.69 18.58 -13.23
C MET A 7 -11.45 19.07 -14.48
N GLY A 8 -10.79 19.89 -15.29
CA GLY A 8 -11.43 20.48 -16.47
C GLY A 8 -11.63 19.50 -17.63
N LYS A 9 -10.72 18.54 -17.80
CA LYS A 9 -10.70 17.65 -18.97
C LYS A 9 -11.18 16.23 -18.71
N TYR A 10 -10.97 15.69 -17.52
CA TYR A 10 -11.14 14.26 -17.27
C TYR A 10 -12.00 13.91 -16.07
N HIS A 11 -12.03 14.74 -15.03
CA HIS A 11 -12.71 14.41 -13.80
C HIS A 11 -13.44 15.63 -13.18
N PRO A 12 -14.70 15.88 -13.59
CA PRO A 12 -15.46 17.07 -13.23
C PRO A 12 -15.99 17.00 -11.79
N HIS A 13 -15.09 16.96 -10.81
CA HIS A 13 -15.36 16.88 -9.38
C HIS A 13 -14.53 17.92 -8.63
N GLY A 14 -14.67 17.99 -7.30
CA GLY A 14 -13.94 18.95 -6.49
C GLY A 14 -12.41 18.81 -6.60
N ASP A 15 -11.72 19.95 -6.61
CA ASP A 15 -10.27 20.02 -6.73
C ASP A 15 -9.54 19.36 -5.55
N SER A 16 -10.13 19.42 -4.35
CA SER A 16 -9.57 18.82 -3.14
C SER A 16 -9.39 17.30 -3.27
N SER A 17 -10.40 16.60 -3.79
CA SER A 17 -10.33 15.14 -3.96
C SER A 17 -9.26 14.73 -4.98
N ILE A 18 -9.08 15.52 -6.04
CA ILE A 18 -8.05 15.29 -7.06
C ILE A 18 -6.66 15.52 -6.46
N TYR A 19 -6.49 16.63 -5.72
CA TYR A 19 -5.22 16.93 -5.08
C TYR A 19 -4.84 15.92 -4.00
N GLU A 20 -5.78 15.51 -3.14
CA GLU A 20 -5.55 14.48 -2.14
C GLU A 20 -5.13 13.14 -2.76
N THR A 21 -5.73 12.76 -3.88
CA THR A 21 -5.32 11.56 -4.63
C THR A 21 -3.89 11.69 -5.17
N LEU A 22 -3.55 12.85 -5.74
CA LEU A 22 -2.18 13.13 -6.19
C LEU A 22 -1.18 13.02 -5.03
N VAL A 23 -1.52 13.56 -3.87
CA VAL A 23 -0.71 13.49 -2.66
C VAL A 23 -0.49 12.04 -2.22
N VAL A 24 -1.54 11.23 -2.14
CA VAL A 24 -1.44 9.81 -1.76
C VAL A 24 -0.55 9.02 -2.72
N LEU A 25 -0.61 9.31 -4.02
CA LEU A 25 0.26 8.67 -5.03
C LEU A 25 1.75 8.98 -4.85
N SER A 26 2.09 10.03 -4.10
CA SER A 26 3.49 10.39 -3.78
C SER A 26 3.96 9.83 -2.44
N GLN A 27 3.06 9.35 -1.59
CA GLN A 27 3.37 8.93 -0.23
C GLN A 27 3.83 7.47 -0.19
N ASP A 28 5.10 7.25 0.14
CA ASP A 28 5.72 5.94 0.23
C ASP A 28 5.24 5.12 1.45
N PHE A 29 4.63 5.77 2.43
CA PHE A 29 3.97 5.11 3.57
C PHE A 29 2.51 4.71 3.29
N LYS A 30 1.96 5.07 2.13
CA LYS A 30 0.61 4.70 1.67
C LYS A 30 0.64 3.72 0.49
N LYS A 31 1.68 3.75 -0.32
CA LYS A 31 1.80 2.95 -1.54
C LYS A 31 3.02 2.04 -1.48
N GLY A 32 2.89 0.83 -1.99
CA GLY A 32 4.01 -0.08 -2.14
C GLY A 32 5.09 0.48 -3.08
N MET A 33 4.65 1.06 -4.20
CA MET A 33 5.48 1.82 -5.14
C MET A 33 4.81 3.16 -5.43
N ALA A 34 5.33 4.23 -4.86
CA ALA A 34 4.83 5.58 -5.14
C ALA A 34 5.04 5.94 -6.62
N LEU A 35 4.04 6.56 -7.22
CA LEU A 35 4.01 6.86 -8.66
C LEU A 35 4.33 8.33 -8.98
N VAL A 36 4.18 9.19 -7.99
CA VAL A 36 4.39 10.64 -8.11
C VAL A 36 5.62 11.04 -7.30
N ASP A 37 6.45 11.88 -7.90
CA ASP A 37 7.57 12.56 -7.25
C ASP A 37 7.11 13.97 -6.91
N GLY A 38 6.86 14.21 -5.62
CA GLY A 38 6.39 15.48 -5.09
C GLY A 38 7.52 16.37 -4.61
N HIS A 39 7.45 17.66 -4.91
CA HIS A 39 8.35 18.68 -4.41
C HIS A 39 7.59 19.65 -3.49
N GLY A 40 8.04 19.75 -2.26
CA GLY A 40 7.38 20.48 -1.18
C GLY A 40 6.84 19.57 -0.08
N ASN A 41 5.90 20.06 0.71
CA ASN A 41 5.27 19.28 1.78
C ASN A 41 4.09 18.47 1.23
N PHE A 42 4.25 17.16 1.17
CA PHE A 42 3.22 16.19 0.77
C PHE A 42 2.66 15.37 1.95
N GLY A 43 2.70 15.92 3.15
CA GLY A 43 2.19 15.25 4.34
C GLY A 43 3.20 14.34 5.01
N SER A 44 2.80 13.76 6.13
CA SER A 44 3.62 12.83 6.91
C SER A 44 2.86 11.59 7.33
N ILE A 45 3.61 10.55 7.71
CA ILE A 45 3.05 9.31 8.26
C ILE A 45 2.25 9.57 9.57
N GLU A 46 2.53 10.66 10.25
CA GLU A 46 1.88 11.04 11.51
C GLU A 46 0.55 11.76 11.30
N GLY A 47 0.16 12.00 10.05
CA GLY A 47 -1.12 12.60 9.70
C GLY A 47 -1.07 14.09 9.43
N ASP A 48 0.12 14.69 9.35
CA ASP A 48 0.23 16.06 8.86
C ASP A 48 -0.26 16.13 7.42
N GLY A 49 -1.12 17.10 7.15
CA GLY A 49 -1.63 17.33 5.80
C GLY A 49 -0.57 17.89 4.85
N ALA A 50 -0.78 17.68 3.56
CA ALA A 50 0.03 18.33 2.54
C ALA A 50 -0.19 19.86 2.55
N ALA A 51 0.82 20.59 2.12
CA ALA A 51 0.68 22.02 1.85
C ALA A 51 -0.37 22.26 0.73
N ALA A 52 -0.97 23.44 0.72
CA ALA A 52 -1.90 23.80 -0.34
C ALA A 52 -1.23 23.66 -1.73
N MET A 53 -2.00 23.26 -2.73
CA MET A 53 -1.47 22.92 -4.07
C MET A 53 -0.68 24.06 -4.74
N ARG A 54 -0.92 25.31 -4.36
CA ARG A 54 -0.17 26.46 -4.88
C ARG A 54 1.30 26.52 -4.41
N TYR A 55 1.65 25.73 -3.39
CA TYR A 55 3.00 25.65 -2.83
C TYR A 55 3.76 24.38 -3.20
N THR A 56 3.13 23.47 -3.94
CA THR A 56 3.71 22.18 -4.27
C THR A 56 3.85 22.00 -5.77
N GLU A 57 4.83 21.18 -6.15
CA GLU A 57 5.05 20.74 -7.52
C GLU A 57 5.06 19.22 -7.57
N ALA A 58 4.69 18.66 -8.70
CA ALA A 58 4.64 17.21 -8.87
C ALA A 58 5.03 16.81 -10.30
N ARG A 59 5.67 15.67 -10.41
CA ARG A 59 5.93 14.98 -11.67
C ARG A 59 5.77 13.48 -11.49
N LEU A 60 5.72 12.75 -12.58
CA LEU A 60 5.73 11.29 -12.53
C LEU A 60 7.11 10.78 -12.10
N LYS A 61 7.13 9.72 -11.31
CA LYS A 61 8.36 8.95 -11.12
C LYS A 61 8.68 8.17 -12.39
N LYS A 62 9.96 7.95 -12.66
CA LYS A 62 10.41 7.14 -13.81
C LYS A 62 9.75 5.76 -13.84
N PHE A 63 9.55 5.16 -12.68
CA PHE A 63 8.82 3.89 -12.57
C PHE A 63 7.39 4.00 -13.13
N ALA A 64 6.66 5.07 -12.83
CA ALA A 64 5.32 5.29 -13.36
C ALA A 64 5.33 5.45 -14.88
N GLU A 65 6.26 6.23 -15.44
CA GLU A 65 6.39 6.40 -16.88
C GLU A 65 6.69 5.09 -17.61
N GLU A 66 7.65 4.31 -17.10
CA GLU A 66 8.12 3.08 -17.75
C GLU A 66 7.18 1.88 -17.57
N VAL A 67 6.51 1.78 -16.42
CA VAL A 67 5.71 0.61 -16.08
C VAL A 67 4.23 0.81 -16.30
N TYR A 68 3.71 2.02 -16.11
CA TYR A 68 2.28 2.31 -16.18
C TYR A 68 1.84 2.96 -17.49
N LEU A 69 2.70 3.75 -18.14
CA LEU A 69 2.30 4.61 -19.27
C LEU A 69 2.99 4.28 -20.57
N LYS A 70 4.06 3.47 -20.57
CA LYS A 70 4.79 3.15 -21.78
C LYS A 70 3.91 2.42 -22.80
N ASP A 71 3.99 2.85 -24.05
CA ASP A 71 3.19 2.34 -25.17
C ASP A 71 1.66 2.56 -25.01
N LEU A 72 1.25 3.58 -24.24
CA LEU A 72 -0.14 3.91 -24.02
C LEU A 72 -0.94 4.02 -25.32
N ASP A 73 -0.34 4.65 -26.34
CA ASP A 73 -0.93 4.88 -27.67
C ASP A 73 -1.04 3.62 -28.56
N LYS A 74 -0.41 2.49 -28.13
CA LYS A 74 -0.32 1.26 -28.94
C LYS A 74 -0.98 0.05 -28.31
N THR A 75 -1.51 0.19 -27.10
CA THR A 75 -1.92 -0.97 -26.29
C THR A 75 -3.39 -0.93 -25.88
N VAL A 76 -3.80 0.10 -25.17
CA VAL A 76 -5.15 0.19 -24.60
C VAL A 76 -6.11 0.98 -25.49
N ASP A 77 -7.40 0.75 -25.29
CA ASP A 77 -8.43 1.50 -25.98
C ASP A 77 -8.64 2.86 -25.32
N PHE A 78 -9.06 3.84 -26.13
CA PHE A 78 -9.39 5.19 -25.71
C PHE A 78 -10.88 5.43 -25.87
N VAL A 79 -11.46 6.05 -24.85
CA VAL A 79 -12.86 6.45 -24.82
C VAL A 79 -12.99 7.97 -24.79
N SER A 80 -14.15 8.49 -25.08
CA SER A 80 -14.40 9.92 -24.92
C SER A 80 -14.49 10.26 -23.43
N ASN A 81 -13.97 11.44 -23.06
CA ASN A 81 -14.16 11.99 -21.73
C ASN A 81 -15.63 12.39 -21.50
N TYR A 82 -15.94 12.99 -20.34
CA TYR A 82 -17.31 13.28 -19.91
C TYR A 82 -18.07 14.26 -20.82
N ASP A 83 -17.40 15.15 -21.54
CA ASP A 83 -18.00 16.13 -22.45
C ASP A 83 -17.66 15.91 -23.95
N GLU A 84 -17.05 14.77 -24.25
CA GLU A 84 -16.66 14.34 -25.61
C GLU A 84 -15.62 15.23 -26.31
N THR A 85 -14.97 16.14 -25.57
CA THR A 85 -13.96 17.05 -26.13
C THR A 85 -12.55 16.45 -26.18
N GLU A 86 -12.27 15.48 -25.32
CA GLU A 86 -10.97 14.82 -25.22
C GLU A 86 -11.12 13.29 -25.25
N LYS A 87 -10.01 12.61 -25.48
CA LYS A 87 -9.92 11.15 -25.37
C LYS A 87 -9.07 10.77 -24.17
N GLU A 88 -9.51 9.77 -23.45
CA GLU A 88 -8.78 9.21 -22.30
C GLU A 88 -8.65 7.68 -22.43
N PRO A 89 -7.58 7.08 -21.88
CA PRO A 89 -7.46 5.62 -21.88
C PRO A 89 -8.53 5.02 -20.99
N GLU A 90 -9.17 3.95 -21.44
CA GLU A 90 -10.13 3.20 -20.64
C GLU A 90 -9.46 2.57 -19.41
N VAL A 91 -8.26 2.06 -19.57
CA VAL A 91 -7.36 1.55 -18.51
C VAL A 91 -5.91 1.90 -18.86
N LEU A 92 -5.03 1.88 -17.86
CA LEU A 92 -3.60 2.08 -18.10
C LEU A 92 -2.91 0.77 -18.50
N PRO A 93 -1.90 0.80 -19.40
CA PRO A 93 -1.18 -0.38 -19.87
C PRO A 93 -0.13 -0.84 -18.84
N VAL A 94 -0.53 -1.06 -17.62
CA VAL A 94 0.37 -1.41 -16.51
C VAL A 94 1.04 -2.76 -16.76
N ARG A 95 2.35 -2.83 -16.56
CA ARG A 95 3.19 -4.02 -16.84
C ARG A 95 3.45 -4.90 -15.62
N VAL A 96 2.91 -4.56 -14.48
CA VAL A 96 2.95 -5.34 -13.25
C VAL A 96 1.54 -5.45 -12.66
N PRO A 97 1.24 -6.48 -11.86
CA PRO A 97 -0.08 -6.58 -11.21
C PRO A 97 -0.26 -5.47 -10.17
N ASN A 98 -0.74 -4.30 -10.60
CA ASN A 98 -0.87 -3.12 -9.74
C ASN A 98 -1.77 -3.35 -8.52
N LEU A 99 -2.84 -4.14 -8.65
CA LEU A 99 -3.70 -4.49 -7.51
C LEU A 99 -2.93 -5.17 -6.38
N LEU A 100 -1.88 -5.93 -6.67
CA LEU A 100 -1.04 -6.58 -5.67
C LEU A 100 0.10 -5.67 -5.20
N VAL A 101 0.73 -4.94 -6.11
CA VAL A 101 1.88 -4.09 -5.78
C VAL A 101 1.46 -2.91 -4.90
N ASN A 102 0.45 -2.15 -5.31
CA ASN A 102 -0.02 -0.96 -4.61
C ASN A 102 -1.30 -1.18 -3.79
N GLY A 103 -1.87 -2.39 -3.86
CA GLY A 103 -3.13 -2.65 -3.21
C GLY A 103 -4.28 -1.82 -3.79
N ALA A 104 -5.43 -1.92 -3.18
CA ALA A 104 -6.59 -1.10 -3.48
C ALA A 104 -7.47 -0.97 -2.24
N GLU A 105 -8.02 0.22 -2.04
CA GLU A 105 -9.03 0.49 -1.02
C GLU A 105 -10.12 1.37 -1.64
N GLY A 106 -11.36 0.99 -1.43
CA GLY A 106 -12.47 1.76 -1.94
C GLY A 106 -13.80 1.27 -1.41
N ILE A 107 -14.71 2.22 -1.26
CA ILE A 107 -16.09 1.98 -0.78
C ILE A 107 -17.05 2.48 -1.84
N ALA A 108 -17.88 1.59 -2.35
CA ALA A 108 -18.95 1.90 -3.26
C ALA A 108 -20.32 1.53 -2.65
N VAL A 109 -21.41 1.84 -3.33
CA VAL A 109 -22.74 1.41 -2.89
C VAL A 109 -22.86 -0.12 -3.08
N GLY A 110 -23.07 -0.82 -1.97
CA GLY A 110 -23.26 -2.27 -1.97
C GLY A 110 -22.00 -3.12 -2.11
N MET A 111 -20.82 -2.51 -2.25
CA MET A 111 -19.55 -3.24 -2.36
C MET A 111 -18.37 -2.42 -1.85
N SER A 112 -17.31 -3.11 -1.45
CA SER A 112 -16.04 -2.50 -1.07
C SER A 112 -14.87 -3.38 -1.48
N THR A 113 -13.71 -2.77 -1.68
CA THR A 113 -12.46 -3.48 -1.90
C THR A 113 -11.43 -3.08 -0.87
N SER A 114 -10.63 -4.05 -0.44
CA SER A 114 -9.49 -3.85 0.44
C SER A 114 -8.44 -4.90 0.12
N ILE A 115 -7.46 -4.50 -0.68
CA ILE A 115 -6.37 -5.36 -1.14
C ILE A 115 -5.07 -4.82 -0.56
N PRO A 116 -4.31 -5.61 0.23
CA PRO A 116 -3.06 -5.17 0.80
C PRO A 116 -1.97 -5.02 -0.28
N THR A 117 -0.98 -4.19 0.01
CA THR A 117 0.23 -4.07 -0.82
C THR A 117 1.12 -5.30 -0.71
N HIS A 118 1.93 -5.53 -1.73
CA HIS A 118 2.87 -6.65 -1.81
C HIS A 118 4.24 -6.19 -2.32
N ASN A 119 5.27 -6.94 -1.99
CA ASN A 119 6.61 -6.68 -2.48
C ASN A 119 6.71 -6.88 -3.99
N LEU A 120 7.22 -5.88 -4.70
CA LEU A 120 7.31 -5.89 -6.16
C LEU A 120 8.13 -7.08 -6.69
N GLY A 121 9.27 -7.37 -6.07
CA GLY A 121 10.14 -8.49 -6.46
C GLY A 121 9.43 -9.82 -6.30
N GLU A 122 8.77 -10.06 -5.17
CA GLU A 122 7.99 -11.27 -4.90
C GLU A 122 6.82 -11.43 -5.89
N VAL A 123 6.11 -10.35 -6.19
CA VAL A 123 5.02 -10.36 -7.17
C VAL A 123 5.54 -10.73 -8.56
N ILE A 124 6.66 -10.16 -8.99
CA ILE A 124 7.28 -10.49 -10.28
C ILE A 124 7.73 -11.95 -10.32
N ASP A 125 8.31 -12.46 -9.25
CA ASP A 125 8.73 -13.88 -9.18
C ASP A 125 7.53 -14.82 -9.27
N ALA A 126 6.43 -14.50 -8.60
CA ALA A 126 5.18 -15.25 -8.71
C ALA A 126 4.60 -15.22 -10.14
N VAL A 127 4.62 -14.05 -10.80
CA VAL A 127 4.20 -13.92 -12.20
C VAL A 127 5.06 -14.76 -13.13
N LYS A 128 6.38 -14.73 -12.98
CA LYS A 128 7.31 -15.53 -13.77
C LYS A 128 7.06 -17.02 -13.59
N ALA A 129 6.93 -17.47 -12.35
CA ALA A 129 6.62 -18.87 -12.05
C ALA A 129 5.29 -19.30 -12.70
N TYR A 130 4.28 -18.44 -12.64
CA TYR A 130 2.97 -18.71 -13.24
C TYR A 130 2.98 -18.71 -14.78
N ILE A 131 3.82 -17.90 -15.40
CA ILE A 131 4.07 -17.96 -16.86
C ILE A 131 4.65 -19.32 -17.24
N ASP A 132 5.62 -19.81 -16.49
CA ASP A 132 6.29 -21.07 -16.77
C ASP A 132 5.38 -22.29 -16.50
N ASN A 133 4.51 -22.19 -15.50
CA ASN A 133 3.58 -23.27 -15.16
C ASN A 133 2.21 -22.71 -14.70
N ARG A 134 1.23 -22.78 -15.60
CA ARG A 134 -0.15 -22.34 -15.33
C ARG A 134 -0.92 -23.25 -14.38
N LEU A 135 -0.41 -24.42 -14.06
CA LEU A 135 -1.04 -25.37 -13.16
C LEU A 135 -0.65 -25.18 -11.70
N LEU A 136 0.25 -24.22 -11.39
CA LEU A 136 0.62 -23.91 -10.02
C LEU A 136 -0.63 -23.60 -9.18
N THR A 137 -0.67 -24.19 -7.99
CA THR A 137 -1.71 -23.90 -6.98
C THR A 137 -1.41 -22.57 -6.30
N VAL A 138 -2.40 -22.02 -5.58
CA VAL A 138 -2.20 -20.82 -4.75
C VAL A 138 -1.10 -21.05 -3.72
N GLU A 139 -1.06 -22.21 -3.08
CA GLU A 139 -0.02 -22.57 -2.10
C GLU A 139 1.38 -22.57 -2.72
N GLU A 140 1.51 -23.12 -3.93
CA GLU A 140 2.80 -23.11 -4.66
C GLU A 140 3.21 -21.71 -5.08
N LEU A 141 2.28 -20.84 -5.50
CA LEU A 141 2.54 -19.43 -5.80
C LEU A 141 3.00 -18.66 -4.56
N MET A 142 2.51 -19.01 -3.37
CA MET A 142 2.92 -18.40 -2.10
C MET A 142 4.38 -18.71 -1.72
N GLN A 143 5.04 -19.66 -2.34
CA GLN A 143 6.48 -19.87 -2.19
C GLN A 143 7.28 -18.70 -2.75
N TYR A 144 6.75 -18.00 -3.76
CA TYR A 144 7.34 -16.80 -4.37
C TYR A 144 6.83 -15.52 -3.74
N MET A 145 5.58 -15.53 -3.32
CA MET A 145 4.87 -14.38 -2.73
C MET A 145 4.17 -14.84 -1.44
N PRO A 146 4.90 -14.90 -0.32
CA PRO A 146 4.43 -15.56 0.90
C PRO A 146 3.33 -14.80 1.65
N GLY A 147 3.21 -13.50 1.41
CA GLY A 147 2.20 -12.67 2.06
C GLY A 147 2.27 -11.21 1.67
N PRO A 148 1.38 -10.39 2.21
CA PRO A 148 1.42 -8.94 2.03
C PRO A 148 2.70 -8.31 2.55
N ASP A 149 3.09 -7.20 1.95
CA ASP A 149 4.19 -6.34 2.37
C ASP A 149 3.67 -4.90 2.48
N PHE A 150 3.39 -4.49 3.70
CA PHE A 150 2.83 -3.16 3.95
C PHE A 150 3.94 -2.09 3.93
N PRO A 151 3.66 -0.87 3.44
CA PRO A 151 4.65 0.20 3.38
C PRO A 151 5.22 0.60 4.73
N THR A 152 4.48 0.36 5.80
CA THR A 152 4.88 0.65 7.18
C THR A 152 5.59 -0.50 7.87
N GLY A 153 5.79 -1.62 7.19
CA GLY A 153 6.33 -2.85 7.77
C GLY A 153 5.36 -3.55 8.71
N GLY A 154 5.87 -4.07 9.80
CA GLY A 154 5.11 -4.83 10.79
C GLY A 154 5.24 -6.34 10.63
N ILE A 155 4.48 -7.04 11.44
CA ILE A 155 4.50 -8.50 11.53
C ILE A 155 3.09 -9.03 11.34
N ILE A 156 2.93 -10.04 10.50
CA ILE A 156 1.66 -10.77 10.35
C ILE A 156 1.61 -11.86 11.42
N ALA A 157 0.70 -11.69 12.39
CA ALA A 157 0.61 -12.58 13.54
C ALA A 157 -0.13 -13.90 13.24
N ASN A 158 -1.00 -13.90 12.25
CA ASN A 158 -1.80 -15.08 11.84
C ASN A 158 -1.39 -15.61 10.46
N LYS A 159 -0.12 -15.86 10.27
CA LYS A 159 0.45 -16.32 8.99
C LYS A 159 -0.24 -17.59 8.44
N SER A 160 -0.71 -18.47 9.32
CA SER A 160 -1.44 -19.69 8.94
C SER A 160 -2.75 -19.44 8.17
N ASP A 161 -3.33 -18.26 8.32
CA ASP A 161 -4.60 -17.92 7.66
C ASP A 161 -4.41 -17.38 6.24
N LEU A 162 -3.18 -17.05 5.85
CA LEU A 162 -2.88 -16.41 4.55
C LEU A 162 -3.25 -17.30 3.37
N LEU A 163 -3.04 -18.61 3.46
CA LEU A 163 -3.41 -19.54 2.38
C LEU A 163 -4.91 -19.44 2.06
N GLN A 164 -5.75 -19.52 3.09
CA GLN A 164 -7.20 -19.39 2.91
C GLN A 164 -7.58 -18.02 2.35
N ILE A 165 -6.95 -16.95 2.80
CA ILE A 165 -7.20 -15.59 2.29
C ILE A 165 -6.88 -15.51 0.80
N TYR A 166 -5.73 -16.04 0.37
CA TYR A 166 -5.37 -16.06 -1.04
C TYR A 166 -6.16 -17.02 -1.90
N GLU A 167 -6.70 -18.09 -1.33
CA GLU A 167 -7.58 -19.01 -2.05
C GLU A 167 -9.00 -18.48 -2.22
N THR A 168 -9.49 -17.70 -1.26
CA THR A 168 -10.88 -17.19 -1.25
C THR A 168 -10.99 -15.72 -1.66
N GLY A 169 -9.92 -14.95 -1.53
CA GLY A 169 -9.93 -13.50 -1.73
C GLY A 169 -10.49 -12.69 -0.56
N VAL A 170 -10.85 -13.32 0.55
CA VAL A 170 -11.41 -12.65 1.73
C VAL A 170 -10.80 -13.21 3.02
N GLY A 171 -10.69 -12.36 4.01
CA GLY A 171 -10.23 -12.75 5.34
C GLY A 171 -9.73 -11.58 6.17
N LYS A 172 -9.09 -11.91 7.28
CA LYS A 172 -8.57 -10.93 8.23
C LYS A 172 -7.11 -11.21 8.52
N ILE A 173 -6.28 -10.19 8.37
CA ILE A 173 -4.86 -10.23 8.72
C ILE A 173 -4.66 -9.51 10.04
N LYS A 174 -3.99 -10.15 11.00
CA LYS A 174 -3.57 -9.51 12.25
C LYS A 174 -2.18 -8.93 12.07
N LEU A 175 -2.09 -7.60 12.13
CA LEU A 175 -0.86 -6.84 12.02
C LEU A 175 -0.36 -6.43 13.39
N ARG A 176 0.93 -6.65 13.65
CA ARG A 176 1.64 -6.16 14.83
C ARG A 176 2.73 -5.20 14.44
N GLY A 177 2.90 -4.14 15.24
CA GLY A 177 4.09 -3.33 15.19
C GLY A 177 5.33 -4.11 15.65
N LYS A 178 6.48 -3.74 15.12
CA LYS A 178 7.76 -4.33 15.51
C LYS A 178 8.34 -3.56 16.70
N ILE A 179 8.69 -4.28 17.74
CA ILE A 179 9.27 -3.74 18.96
C ILE A 179 10.69 -4.29 19.10
N GLU A 180 11.65 -3.40 19.27
CA GLU A 180 13.05 -3.74 19.55
C GLU A 180 13.42 -3.29 20.97
N VAL A 181 14.34 -4.01 21.61
CA VAL A 181 14.85 -3.68 22.95
C VAL A 181 16.19 -3.01 22.78
N GLU A 182 16.33 -1.79 23.30
CA GLU A 182 17.60 -1.09 23.42
C GLU A 182 18.04 -1.09 24.89
N LEU A 183 19.13 -1.77 25.18
CA LEU A 183 19.70 -1.83 26.52
C LEU A 183 20.45 -0.52 26.85
N GLY A 184 20.35 -0.07 28.10
CA GLY A 184 21.13 1.05 28.60
C GLY A 184 22.63 0.78 28.50
N ARG A 185 23.38 1.75 28.00
CA ARG A 185 24.86 1.64 27.81
C ARG A 185 25.62 1.74 29.13
N ARG A 186 25.06 2.44 30.10
CA ARG A 186 25.65 2.65 31.44
C ARG A 186 24.71 2.13 32.49
N LYS A 187 25.24 1.82 33.67
CA LYS A 187 24.46 1.30 34.81
C LYS A 187 23.32 2.24 35.26
N ALA A 188 23.43 3.53 34.93
CA ALA A 188 22.42 4.56 35.21
C ALA A 188 21.39 4.74 34.08
N ASP A 189 21.66 4.24 32.89
CA ASP A 189 20.78 4.39 31.74
C ASP A 189 19.62 3.40 31.84
N ARG A 190 18.43 3.84 31.42
CA ARG A 190 17.25 2.98 31.35
C ARG A 190 17.26 2.16 30.07
N ASP A 191 16.75 0.94 30.16
CA ASP A 191 16.40 0.15 28.98
C ASP A 191 15.18 0.78 28.29
N LYS A 192 15.09 0.60 26.99
CA LYS A 192 14.04 1.16 26.16
C LYS A 192 13.41 0.09 25.30
N LEU A 193 12.10 0.19 25.13
CA LEU A 193 11.39 -0.45 24.02
C LEU A 193 11.22 0.55 22.91
N VAL A 194 11.63 0.18 21.71
CA VAL A 194 11.56 1.03 20.53
C VAL A 194 10.64 0.38 19.50
N ILE A 195 9.58 1.08 19.15
CA ILE A 195 8.70 0.69 18.06
C ILE A 195 9.28 1.28 16.78
N THR A 196 9.69 0.41 15.86
CA THR A 196 10.34 0.77 14.59
C THR A 196 9.44 0.58 13.39
N GLU A 197 8.40 -0.23 13.51
CA GLU A 197 7.39 -0.45 12.49
C GLU A 197 6.01 -0.47 13.13
N ILE A 198 5.02 0.05 12.45
CA ILE A 198 3.64 0.13 12.93
C ILE A 198 2.68 -0.63 12.01
N PRO A 199 1.54 -1.11 12.51
CA PRO A 199 0.48 -1.58 11.63
C PRO A 199 0.05 -0.51 10.63
N TYR A 200 -0.19 -0.90 9.39
CA TYR A 200 -0.64 0.02 8.33
C TYR A 200 -1.91 0.79 8.74
N THR A 201 -2.78 0.18 9.52
CA THR A 201 -4.00 0.78 10.06
C THR A 201 -3.76 1.93 11.05
N MET A 202 -2.52 2.07 11.55
CA MET A 202 -2.14 3.13 12.50
C MET A 202 -1.66 4.41 11.82
N VAL A 203 -1.43 4.41 10.52
CA VAL A 203 -0.94 5.58 9.78
C VAL A 203 -1.85 6.79 9.99
N GLY A 204 -1.24 7.96 10.18
CA GLY A 204 -1.95 9.20 10.42
C GLY A 204 -2.33 9.39 11.89
N ALA A 205 -3.56 9.78 12.15
CA ALA A 205 -4.05 10.07 13.51
C ALA A 205 -3.93 8.89 14.49
N GLY A 206 -3.76 7.68 13.98
CA GLY A 206 -3.56 6.48 14.80
C GLY A 206 -2.29 6.49 15.63
N ILE A 207 -1.23 7.16 15.19
CA ILE A 207 0.03 7.29 15.95
C ILE A 207 -0.20 8.13 17.21
N ASN A 208 -0.81 9.30 17.10
CA ASN A 208 -1.13 10.14 18.24
C ASN A 208 -2.08 9.45 19.21
N LYS A 209 -3.10 8.77 18.67
CA LYS A 209 -4.02 7.98 19.49
C LYS A 209 -3.28 6.87 20.26
N PHE A 210 -2.35 6.18 19.64
CA PHE A 210 -1.52 5.18 20.30
C PHE A 210 -0.70 5.76 21.45
N LEU A 211 -0.07 6.93 21.25
CA LEU A 211 0.68 7.61 22.31
C LEU A 211 -0.23 7.96 23.50
N MET A 212 -1.43 8.43 23.26
CA MET A 212 -2.43 8.73 24.29
C MET A 212 -2.89 7.46 25.00
N ASP A 213 -3.18 6.39 24.28
CA ASP A 213 -3.61 5.11 24.84
C ASP A 213 -2.53 4.52 25.76
N VAL A 214 -1.23 4.62 25.40
CA VAL A 214 -0.13 4.18 26.27
C VAL A 214 -0.01 5.06 27.51
N ALA A 215 -0.11 6.37 27.37
CA ALA A 215 -0.09 7.29 28.50
C ALA A 215 -1.23 6.98 29.51
N ASP A 216 -2.43 6.70 29.01
CA ASP A 216 -3.58 6.28 29.83
C ASP A 216 -3.31 4.95 30.56
N LEU A 217 -2.69 3.97 29.89
CA LEU A 217 -2.32 2.71 30.51
C LEU A 217 -1.29 2.90 31.64
N VAL A 218 -0.38 3.85 31.51
CA VAL A 218 0.59 4.19 32.57
C VAL A 218 -0.10 4.89 33.73
N GLU A 219 -0.96 5.88 33.45
CA GLU A 219 -1.70 6.64 34.46
C GLU A 219 -2.66 5.75 35.26
N THR A 220 -3.37 4.86 34.59
CA THR A 220 -4.31 3.91 35.20
C THR A 220 -3.61 2.69 35.85
N ARG A 221 -2.29 2.69 35.91
CA ARG A 221 -1.45 1.62 36.50
C ARG A 221 -1.64 0.24 35.89
N LYS A 222 -2.08 0.18 34.64
CA LYS A 222 -2.12 -1.08 33.87
C LYS A 222 -0.77 -1.41 33.23
N LEU A 223 0.09 -0.41 33.10
CA LEU A 223 1.43 -0.51 32.53
C LEU A 223 2.43 0.19 33.47
N THR A 224 2.79 -0.48 34.56
CA THR A 224 3.53 0.11 35.70
C THR A 224 5.03 0.24 35.45
N ASP A 225 5.59 -0.57 34.55
CA ASP A 225 7.04 -0.63 34.30
C ASP A 225 7.54 0.36 33.24
N VAL A 226 6.63 1.12 32.65
CA VAL A 226 6.96 2.20 31.70
C VAL A 226 6.99 3.53 32.45
N VAL A 227 8.08 4.28 32.27
CA VAL A 227 8.29 5.58 32.91
C VAL A 227 7.81 6.71 32.01
N ASP A 228 8.12 6.61 30.72
CA ASP A 228 7.84 7.66 29.75
C ASP A 228 7.67 7.07 28.36
N ILE A 229 6.94 7.79 27.51
CA ILE A 229 6.79 7.49 26.09
C ILE A 229 7.04 8.77 25.30
N SER A 230 7.85 8.65 24.25
CA SER A 230 8.15 9.76 23.34
C SER A 230 8.13 9.30 21.88
N ASN A 231 7.67 10.18 21.02
CA ASN A 231 7.74 9.99 19.59
C ASN A 231 8.99 10.69 19.04
N GLN A 232 9.94 9.91 18.60
CA GLN A 232 11.21 10.36 18.01
C GLN A 232 11.29 10.07 16.51
N SER A 233 10.14 9.80 15.89
CA SER A 233 10.05 9.55 14.46
C SER A 233 10.52 10.76 13.65
N ASN A 234 11.17 10.49 12.53
CA ASN A 234 11.70 11.50 11.63
C ASN A 234 11.69 11.02 10.18
N LYS A 235 12.41 11.68 9.30
CA LYS A 235 12.52 11.30 7.88
C LYS A 235 13.14 9.91 7.64
N GLU A 236 13.88 9.39 8.60
CA GLU A 236 14.53 8.07 8.53
C GLU A 236 13.55 6.93 8.87
N GLY A 237 12.44 7.24 9.53
CA GLY A 237 11.41 6.28 9.85
C GLY A 237 10.74 6.47 11.21
N ILE A 238 9.90 5.50 11.54
CA ILE A 238 9.18 5.43 12.82
C ILE A 238 10.16 5.08 13.93
N ARG A 239 10.10 5.88 15.00
CA ARG A 239 10.81 5.63 16.24
C ARG A 239 9.96 6.12 17.42
N ILE A 240 9.23 5.22 18.04
CA ILE A 240 8.45 5.50 19.26
C ILE A 240 9.16 4.79 20.42
N VAL A 241 9.57 5.55 21.43
CA VAL A 241 10.42 5.07 22.51
C VAL A 241 9.65 5.04 23.81
N LEU A 242 9.64 3.87 24.46
CA LEU A 242 9.15 3.67 25.83
C LEU A 242 10.36 3.45 26.75
N GLU A 243 10.55 4.35 27.70
CA GLU A 243 11.56 4.18 28.75
C GLU A 243 11.04 3.26 29.85
N LEU A 244 11.85 2.28 30.24
CA LEU A 244 11.46 1.25 31.19
C LEU A 244 12.04 1.52 32.59
N LYS A 245 11.34 1.06 33.62
CA LYS A 245 11.89 0.91 34.96
C LYS A 245 12.96 -0.17 34.97
N LYS A 246 13.86 -0.11 35.98
CA LYS A 246 14.84 -1.17 36.20
C LYS A 246 14.13 -2.50 36.46
N ASP A 247 14.66 -3.58 35.90
CA ASP A 247 14.12 -4.94 36.00
C ASP A 247 12.67 -5.09 35.49
N ALA A 248 12.28 -4.29 34.51
CA ALA A 248 10.97 -4.36 33.87
C ALA A 248 10.77 -5.70 33.13
N ASP A 249 9.58 -6.26 33.23
CA ASP A 249 9.18 -7.44 32.46
C ASP A 249 8.79 -7.04 31.03
N VAL A 250 9.74 -7.12 30.11
CA VAL A 250 9.60 -6.73 28.70
C VAL A 250 8.49 -7.52 28.00
N ASN A 251 8.41 -8.83 28.25
CA ASN A 251 7.41 -9.66 27.59
C ASN A 251 5.99 -9.31 28.04
N LYS A 252 5.81 -9.00 29.31
CA LYS A 252 4.52 -8.53 29.85
C LYS A 252 4.12 -7.19 29.24
N ILE A 253 5.05 -6.25 29.11
CA ILE A 253 4.80 -4.94 28.50
C ILE A 253 4.38 -5.12 27.04
N LYS A 254 5.12 -5.91 26.25
CA LYS A 254 4.75 -6.23 24.87
C LYS A 254 3.36 -6.83 24.76
N ALA A 255 3.03 -7.80 25.60
CA ALA A 255 1.71 -8.43 25.61
C ALA A 255 0.59 -7.44 25.90
N ILE A 256 0.79 -6.52 26.85
CA ILE A 256 -0.19 -5.48 27.19
C ILE A 256 -0.37 -4.52 26.00
N LEU A 257 0.72 -4.06 25.37
CA LEU A 257 0.67 -3.17 24.23
C LEU A 257 -0.13 -3.80 23.08
N TYR A 258 0.15 -5.04 22.73
CA TYR A 258 -0.58 -5.73 21.67
C TYR A 258 -2.06 -5.99 22.00
N LYS A 259 -2.37 -6.25 23.26
CA LYS A 259 -3.74 -6.56 23.69
C LYS A 259 -4.60 -5.32 23.91
N LYS A 260 -4.01 -4.22 24.36
CA LYS A 260 -4.75 -3.03 24.85
C LYS A 260 -4.65 -1.83 23.93
N THR A 261 -3.80 -1.87 22.93
CA THR A 261 -3.64 -0.78 21.96
C THR A 261 -3.74 -1.29 20.51
N LYS A 262 -3.75 -0.36 19.57
CA LYS A 262 -3.74 -0.66 18.13
C LYS A 262 -2.35 -1.06 17.59
N LEU A 263 -1.38 -1.33 18.47
CA LEU A 263 -0.10 -1.90 18.04
C LEU A 263 -0.26 -3.33 17.49
N GLU A 264 -1.32 -4.02 17.85
CA GLU A 264 -1.91 -5.13 17.09
C GLU A 264 -3.28 -4.69 16.58
N ASP A 265 -3.50 -4.76 15.30
CA ASP A 265 -4.77 -4.43 14.68
C ASP A 265 -5.12 -5.40 13.56
N THR A 266 -6.38 -5.40 13.17
CA THR A 266 -6.89 -6.26 12.11
C THR A 266 -7.03 -5.47 10.82
N TYR A 267 -6.44 -5.99 9.74
CA TYR A 267 -6.65 -5.53 8.39
C TYR A 267 -7.62 -6.48 7.68
N GLY A 268 -8.77 -5.97 7.29
CA GLY A 268 -9.75 -6.75 6.52
C GLY A 268 -9.33 -6.87 5.07
N VAL A 269 -9.33 -8.08 4.52
CA VAL A 269 -9.03 -8.35 3.12
C VAL A 269 -10.31 -8.68 2.38
N ASN A 270 -10.55 -7.98 1.30
CA ASN A 270 -11.58 -8.30 0.30
C ASN A 270 -11.00 -7.95 -1.07
N MET A 271 -10.54 -8.95 -1.80
CA MET A 271 -9.89 -8.76 -3.10
C MET A 271 -10.94 -8.63 -4.21
N LEU A 272 -11.85 -7.68 -4.04
CA LEU A 272 -12.83 -7.31 -5.05
C LEU A 272 -12.17 -6.46 -6.12
N ALA A 273 -12.29 -6.86 -7.36
CA ALA A 273 -11.81 -6.13 -8.52
C ALA A 273 -12.87 -6.14 -9.63
N ILE A 274 -12.73 -5.23 -10.58
CA ILE A 274 -13.59 -5.19 -11.77
C ILE A 274 -12.81 -5.82 -12.92
N ASP A 275 -13.33 -6.94 -13.42
CA ASP A 275 -12.81 -7.60 -14.60
C ASP A 275 -13.88 -7.57 -15.70
N ASP A 276 -13.52 -6.96 -16.84
CA ASP A 276 -14.40 -6.80 -17.99
C ASP A 276 -15.78 -6.18 -17.63
N GLY A 277 -15.74 -5.14 -16.80
CA GLY A 277 -16.94 -4.41 -16.33
C GLY A 277 -17.74 -5.11 -15.23
N ARG A 278 -17.29 -6.24 -14.72
CA ARG A 278 -17.98 -7.02 -13.67
C ARG A 278 -17.17 -7.06 -12.38
N PRO A 279 -17.78 -6.71 -11.23
CA PRO A 279 -17.13 -6.87 -9.95
C PRO A 279 -17.04 -8.34 -9.55
N GLU A 280 -15.85 -8.80 -9.21
CA GLU A 280 -15.59 -10.16 -8.73
C GLU A 280 -14.62 -10.15 -7.56
N THR A 281 -14.89 -10.97 -6.54
CA THR A 281 -13.90 -11.28 -5.51
C THR A 281 -12.96 -12.34 -6.05
N MET A 282 -11.69 -11.96 -6.23
CA MET A 282 -10.69 -12.81 -6.87
C MET A 282 -9.76 -13.45 -5.85
N ASN A 283 -9.37 -14.70 -6.09
CA ASN A 283 -8.23 -15.30 -5.42
C ASN A 283 -6.91 -14.85 -6.08
N LEU A 284 -5.79 -15.19 -5.48
CA LEU A 284 -4.47 -14.80 -5.99
C LEU A 284 -4.23 -15.28 -7.43
N LYS A 285 -4.56 -16.54 -7.71
CA LYS A 285 -4.37 -17.14 -9.04
C LYS A 285 -5.22 -16.45 -10.11
N GLN A 286 -6.46 -16.09 -9.79
CA GLN A 286 -7.34 -15.36 -10.70
C GLN A 286 -6.79 -13.95 -11.02
N ILE A 287 -6.25 -13.24 -10.03
CA ILE A 287 -5.63 -11.93 -10.26
C ILE A 287 -4.44 -12.07 -11.22
N LEU A 288 -3.56 -13.02 -10.99
CA LEU A 288 -2.40 -13.25 -11.86
C LEU A 288 -2.82 -13.68 -13.27
N ASN A 289 -3.83 -14.54 -13.39
CA ASN A 289 -4.33 -14.99 -14.68
C ASN A 289 -4.94 -13.83 -15.49
N THR A 290 -5.81 -13.06 -14.88
CA THR A 290 -6.44 -11.88 -15.53
C THR A 290 -5.38 -10.85 -15.94
N PHE A 291 -4.39 -10.63 -15.11
CA PHE A 291 -3.25 -9.76 -15.44
C PHE A 291 -2.49 -10.26 -16.67
N LEU A 292 -2.17 -11.55 -16.75
CA LEU A 292 -1.44 -12.10 -17.89
C LEU A 292 -2.25 -12.09 -19.19
N GLU A 293 -3.55 -12.35 -19.13
CA GLU A 293 -4.44 -12.21 -20.29
C GLU A 293 -4.46 -10.76 -20.80
N PHE A 294 -4.49 -9.79 -19.89
CA PHE A 294 -4.41 -8.38 -20.22
C PHE A 294 -3.06 -8.03 -20.87
N GLN A 295 -1.94 -8.52 -20.36
CA GLN A 295 -0.61 -8.34 -20.97
C GLN A 295 -0.55 -8.93 -22.37
N TYR A 296 -1.08 -10.11 -22.56
CA TYR A 296 -1.10 -10.77 -23.85
C TYR A 296 -1.89 -9.96 -24.90
N ARG A 297 -3.05 -9.46 -24.54
CA ARG A 297 -3.86 -8.59 -25.40
C ARG A 297 -3.11 -7.29 -25.76
N ASN A 298 -2.49 -6.66 -24.79
CA ASN A 298 -1.73 -5.41 -25.00
C ASN A 298 -0.52 -5.63 -25.92
N MET A 299 0.22 -6.69 -25.72
CA MET A 299 1.35 -7.03 -26.59
C MET A 299 0.91 -7.35 -27.99
N THR A 300 -0.17 -8.08 -28.18
CA THR A 300 -0.74 -8.37 -29.50
C THR A 300 -1.14 -7.09 -30.22
N LYS A 301 -1.85 -6.18 -29.57
CA LYS A 301 -2.20 -4.87 -30.13
C LYS A 301 -0.97 -4.06 -30.53
N LYS A 302 0.02 -3.98 -29.64
CA LYS A 302 1.28 -3.25 -29.88
C LYS A 302 1.98 -3.75 -31.15
N TYR A 303 2.17 -5.06 -31.26
CA TYR A 303 2.87 -5.62 -32.42
C TYR A 303 2.07 -5.51 -33.71
N ASN A 304 0.73 -5.58 -33.66
CA ASN A 304 -0.11 -5.32 -34.82
C ASN A 304 0.03 -3.88 -35.31
N VAL A 305 0.03 -2.89 -34.40
CA VAL A 305 0.26 -1.47 -34.78
C VAL A 305 1.64 -1.29 -35.38
N LEU A 306 2.67 -1.91 -34.80
CA LEU A 306 4.04 -1.81 -35.36
C LEU A 306 4.14 -2.47 -36.73
N LEU A 307 3.52 -3.64 -36.91
CA LEU A 307 3.50 -4.33 -38.19
C LEU A 307 2.82 -3.48 -39.27
N GLN A 308 1.67 -2.90 -38.97
CA GLN A 308 0.96 -2.03 -39.92
C GLN A 308 1.81 -0.84 -40.31
N LYS A 309 2.46 -0.16 -39.36
CA LYS A 309 3.37 0.96 -39.65
C LYS A 309 4.54 0.56 -40.55
N GLU A 310 5.08 -0.64 -40.40
CA GLU A 310 6.15 -1.12 -41.26
C GLU A 310 5.63 -1.49 -42.67
N MET A 311 4.41 -2.03 -42.76
CA MET A 311 3.79 -2.28 -44.09
C MET A 311 3.47 -1.01 -44.87
N GLU A 312 3.08 0.07 -44.19
CA GLU A 312 2.81 1.37 -44.79
C GLU A 312 4.07 2.08 -45.33
N LYS A 313 5.26 1.68 -44.88
CA LYS A 313 6.56 2.21 -45.36
C LYS A 313 7.04 1.55 -46.67
N LYS A 314 6.41 0.46 -47.08
CA LYS A 314 6.73 -0.23 -48.37
C LYS A 314 5.85 0.28 -49.49
#